data_995f9bee2f33cce07b72004b60359066
#
_entry.id   995f9bee2f33cce07b72004b60359066
#
_cell.length_a   1.000
_cell.length_b   1.000
_cell.length_c   1.000
_cell.angle_alpha   90.00
_cell.angle_beta   90.00
_cell.angle_gamma   90.00
#
_symmetry.space_group_name_H-M   'P 1'
#
loop_
_entity.id
_entity.type
_entity.pdbx_description
1 polymer ?
#
loop_
_entity_poly.entity_id
_entity_poly.type
_entity_poly.pdbx_seq_one_letter_code
_entity_poly.pdbx_strand_id
1 'polypeptide(L)'
;AKASAETPLMQQHNAIKAKYPDAILLFRVGDFYETFGQDAITTAAVLGITLTKRNNGNPDASELAGFPHHALDTYLHKLVKAGYRVAICDQLEDPKLAKGIVKRGVTELVTPGVATSDKLLEHNSNNFLAALHFQDEKIGIAFLDISTGEFFVAEGDKEYADKLLQSLKPAEVIFQRSKQKYFKETFGTKFFTYTLEEWIFAEAYATESLLKHFGTHSLKGFGIEGQQSGIVAAGAILHYLKDTEHPNLGHITSIQRIDREDHLWMDRFTIRNLELFGGGESSNSLLKVLDN
;
A
#
# COMPACT_ATOMS: atom_id res chain seq x y z
N ALA A 1 19.21 36.23 18.50
CA ALA A 1 17.82 35.80 18.60
C ALA A 1 17.84 34.41 19.23
N LYS A 2 17.25 34.21 20.43
CA LYS A 2 17.05 32.87 21.01
C LYS A 2 16.09 32.14 20.08
N ALA A 3 16.54 31.04 19.47
CA ALA A 3 15.64 30.10 18.83
C ALA A 3 14.62 29.65 19.89
N SER A 4 13.34 29.87 19.66
CA SER A 4 12.31 29.42 20.58
C SER A 4 12.35 27.89 20.56
N ALA A 5 12.49 27.30 21.75
CA ALA A 5 12.57 25.86 21.88
C ALA A 5 11.24 25.24 21.38
N GLU A 6 11.36 24.32 20.44
CA GLU A 6 10.26 23.54 19.92
C GLU A 6 9.48 22.88 21.07
N THR A 7 8.14 22.92 21.01
CA THR A 7 7.35 22.30 22.08
C THR A 7 7.61 20.79 22.11
N PRO A 8 7.57 20.15 23.28
CA PRO A 8 7.77 18.70 23.39
C PRO A 8 6.84 17.87 22.49
N LEU A 9 5.61 18.35 22.22
CA LEU A 9 4.66 17.74 21.28
C LEU A 9 5.22 17.75 19.85
N MET A 10 5.77 18.88 19.40
CA MET A 10 6.34 19.00 18.07
C MET A 10 7.64 18.21 17.92
N GLN A 11 8.44 18.14 18.98
CA GLN A 11 9.63 17.25 19.00
C GLN A 11 9.24 15.79 18.77
N GLN A 12 8.19 15.32 19.46
CA GLN A 12 7.66 13.96 19.27
C GLN A 12 7.12 13.76 17.83
N HIS A 13 6.34 14.73 17.32
CA HIS A 13 5.84 14.71 15.95
C HIS A 13 6.97 14.59 14.93
N ASN A 14 7.98 15.48 15.04
CA ASN A 14 9.08 15.53 14.08
C ASN A 14 9.96 14.28 14.11
N ALA A 15 10.18 13.72 15.31
CA ALA A 15 10.89 12.46 15.46
C ALA A 15 10.16 11.26 14.81
N ILE A 16 8.82 11.26 14.85
CA ILE A 16 8.00 10.24 14.18
C ILE A 16 7.96 10.51 12.68
N LYS A 17 7.70 11.75 12.25
CA LYS A 17 7.67 12.13 10.83
C LYS A 17 8.96 11.81 10.10
N ALA A 18 10.10 11.96 10.74
CA ALA A 18 11.42 11.62 10.17
C ALA A 18 11.56 10.13 9.81
N LYS A 19 10.78 9.24 10.44
CA LYS A 19 10.75 7.80 10.09
C LYS A 19 9.83 7.50 8.92
N TYR A 20 8.84 8.36 8.64
CA TYR A 20 7.84 8.21 7.58
C TYR A 20 7.78 9.47 6.72
N PRO A 21 8.90 9.86 6.04
CA PRO A 21 9.00 11.15 5.34
C PRO A 21 7.99 11.27 4.18
N ASP A 22 7.66 10.16 3.54
CA ASP A 22 6.81 10.05 2.34
C ASP A 22 5.35 9.75 2.66
N ALA A 23 4.98 9.62 3.94
CA ALA A 23 3.60 9.40 4.35
C ALA A 23 3.01 10.66 5.00
N ILE A 24 1.73 10.92 4.77
CA ILE A 24 0.98 11.91 5.56
C ILE A 24 0.88 11.37 6.98
N LEU A 25 1.38 12.13 7.96
CA LEU A 25 1.31 11.73 9.36
C LEU A 25 0.02 12.27 10.01
N LEU A 26 -0.94 11.39 10.27
CA LEU A 26 -2.11 11.68 11.08
C LEU A 26 -1.74 11.54 12.56
N PHE A 27 -1.44 12.66 13.20
CA PHE A 27 -0.91 12.68 14.55
C PHE A 27 -2.02 12.94 15.57
N ARG A 28 -2.29 11.98 16.47
CA ARG A 28 -3.36 12.07 17.46
C ARG A 28 -3.07 13.12 18.52
N VAL A 29 -3.93 14.15 18.62
CA VAL A 29 -3.88 15.18 19.64
C VAL A 29 -5.26 15.32 20.28
N GLY A 30 -5.43 14.77 21.47
CA GLY A 30 -6.74 14.69 22.12
C GLY A 30 -7.74 13.92 21.27
N ASP A 31 -8.84 14.57 20.92
CA ASP A 31 -9.93 13.98 20.11
C ASP A 31 -9.78 14.20 18.60
N PHE A 32 -8.61 14.71 18.16
CA PHE A 32 -8.35 14.98 16.75
C PHE A 32 -7.15 14.21 16.22
N TYR A 33 -7.16 13.93 14.92
CA TYR A 33 -5.95 13.72 14.14
C TYR A 33 -5.56 15.05 13.51
N GLU A 34 -4.36 15.51 13.83
CA GLU A 34 -3.76 16.74 13.32
C GLU A 34 -2.63 16.42 12.34
N THR A 35 -2.51 17.22 11.31
CA THR A 35 -1.39 17.22 10.36
C THR A 35 -0.73 18.58 10.37
N PHE A 36 0.60 18.63 10.13
CA PHE A 36 1.39 19.86 10.24
C PHE A 36 2.18 20.13 8.97
N GLY A 37 2.48 21.40 8.72
CA GLY A 37 3.30 21.84 7.60
C GLY A 37 2.77 21.37 6.24
N GLN A 38 3.63 20.74 5.43
CA GLN A 38 3.26 20.27 4.09
C GLN A 38 2.15 19.19 4.13
N ASP A 39 2.16 18.32 5.14
CA ASP A 39 1.10 17.32 5.31
C ASP A 39 -0.26 18.00 5.55
N ALA A 40 -0.30 19.12 6.29
CA ALA A 40 -1.53 19.87 6.53
C ALA A 40 -2.08 20.50 5.24
N ILE A 41 -1.20 21.08 4.42
CA ILE A 41 -1.58 21.69 3.13
C ILE A 41 -2.19 20.62 2.22
N THR A 42 -1.52 19.48 2.11
CA THR A 42 -1.98 18.34 1.30
C THR A 42 -3.30 17.78 1.82
N THR A 43 -3.39 17.55 3.13
CA THR A 43 -4.58 17.01 3.78
C THR A 43 -5.78 17.94 3.61
N ALA A 44 -5.60 19.24 3.82
CA ALA A 44 -6.66 20.23 3.64
C ALA A 44 -7.18 20.26 2.20
N ALA A 45 -6.28 20.21 1.22
CA ALA A 45 -6.63 20.22 -0.21
C ALA A 45 -7.41 18.96 -0.62
N VAL A 46 -6.95 17.76 -0.19
CA VAL A 46 -7.57 16.48 -0.58
C VAL A 46 -8.92 16.28 0.14
N LEU A 47 -8.99 16.62 1.41
CA LEU A 47 -10.19 16.38 2.22
C LEU A 47 -11.25 17.49 2.10
N GLY A 48 -10.87 18.68 1.60
CA GLY A 48 -11.74 19.86 1.57
C GLY A 48 -12.01 20.41 2.97
N ILE A 49 -11.05 20.26 3.91
CA ILE A 49 -11.16 20.79 5.28
C ILE A 49 -10.35 22.08 5.44
N THR A 50 -10.64 22.81 6.51
CA THR A 50 -10.02 24.12 6.77
C THR A 50 -8.53 23.96 7.09
N LEU A 51 -7.69 24.68 6.36
CA LEU A 51 -6.29 24.89 6.67
C LEU A 51 -6.17 26.07 7.65
N THR A 52 -5.60 25.84 8.81
CA THR A 52 -5.35 26.85 9.85
C THR A 52 -3.86 27.01 10.12
N LYS A 53 -3.50 27.97 10.94
CA LYS A 53 -2.13 28.16 11.43
C LYS A 53 -2.10 28.03 12.94
N ARG A 54 -1.20 27.19 13.43
CA ARG A 54 -1.00 27.04 14.87
C ARG A 54 0.20 27.88 15.30
N ASN A 55 -0.07 28.82 16.21
CA ASN A 55 0.96 29.65 16.81
C ASN A 55 1.48 28.93 18.06
N ASN A 56 2.54 28.10 17.91
CA ASN A 56 3.15 27.36 19.02
C ASN A 56 4.16 28.21 19.81
N GLY A 57 3.96 29.54 19.88
CA GLY A 57 4.91 30.45 20.49
C GLY A 57 6.12 30.78 19.62
N ASN A 58 6.13 30.34 18.37
CA ASN A 58 7.14 30.63 17.37
C ASN A 58 6.60 31.71 16.39
N PRO A 59 7.41 32.69 15.96
CA PRO A 59 7.02 33.65 14.96
C PRO A 59 6.65 33.03 13.60
N ASP A 60 7.13 31.82 13.32
CA ASP A 60 6.75 31.02 12.14
C ASP A 60 5.61 30.08 12.52
N ALA A 61 4.36 30.56 12.35
CA ALA A 61 3.18 29.74 12.52
C ALA A 61 3.18 28.59 11.53
N SER A 62 3.14 27.35 12.02
CA SER A 62 3.05 26.14 11.19
C SER A 62 1.61 25.94 10.72
N GLU A 63 1.44 25.57 9.45
CA GLU A 63 0.17 25.12 8.90
C GLU A 63 -0.36 23.92 9.70
N LEU A 64 -1.67 23.92 9.91
CA LEU A 64 -2.40 22.89 10.65
C LEU A 64 -3.69 22.55 9.92
N ALA A 65 -3.96 21.28 9.73
CA ALA A 65 -5.26 20.77 9.35
C ALA A 65 -5.58 19.54 10.21
N GLY A 66 -6.83 19.35 10.57
CA GLY A 66 -7.21 18.22 11.41
C GLY A 66 -8.70 17.93 11.34
N PHE A 67 -9.05 16.73 11.79
CA PHE A 67 -10.42 16.25 11.86
C PHE A 67 -10.63 15.38 13.11
N PRO A 68 -11.88 15.22 13.59
CA PRO A 68 -12.19 14.40 14.76
C PRO A 68 -11.77 12.93 14.55
N HIS A 69 -11.16 12.31 15.55
CA HIS A 69 -10.63 10.96 15.43
C HIS A 69 -11.67 9.90 15.06
N HIS A 70 -12.92 10.05 15.51
CA HIS A 70 -14.01 9.15 15.17
C HIS A 70 -14.39 9.17 13.69
N ALA A 71 -13.94 10.18 12.94
CA ALA A 71 -14.14 10.30 11.50
C ALA A 71 -12.96 9.74 10.67
N LEU A 72 -12.00 9.05 11.31
CA LEU A 72 -10.79 8.53 10.67
C LEU A 72 -11.10 7.77 9.38
N ASP A 73 -11.97 6.76 9.45
CA ASP A 73 -12.28 5.91 8.29
C ASP A 73 -12.74 6.72 7.06
N THR A 74 -13.57 7.73 7.28
CA THR A 74 -14.12 8.56 6.20
C THR A 74 -13.05 9.42 5.53
N TYR A 75 -12.13 9.98 6.31
CA TYR A 75 -11.08 10.85 5.79
C TYR A 75 -9.87 10.07 5.29
N LEU A 76 -9.51 8.98 5.96
CA LEU A 76 -8.45 8.05 5.54
C LEU A 76 -8.72 7.52 4.13
N HIS A 77 -9.97 7.09 3.87
CA HIS A 77 -10.38 6.63 2.55
C HIS A 77 -10.06 7.65 1.44
N LYS A 78 -10.37 8.93 1.65
CA LYS A 78 -10.12 9.98 0.66
C LYS A 78 -8.63 10.19 0.38
N LEU A 79 -7.81 10.16 1.43
CA LEU A 79 -6.35 10.31 1.30
C LEU A 79 -5.73 9.13 0.55
N VAL A 80 -6.09 7.90 0.92
CA VAL A 80 -5.57 6.68 0.30
C VAL A 80 -6.04 6.57 -1.16
N LYS A 81 -7.32 6.87 -1.45
CA LYS A 81 -7.84 6.88 -2.83
C LYS A 81 -7.18 7.96 -3.70
N ALA A 82 -6.72 9.05 -3.10
CA ALA A 82 -5.92 10.05 -3.79
C ALA A 82 -4.45 9.63 -4.00
N GLY A 83 -4.07 8.42 -3.55
CA GLY A 83 -2.75 7.84 -3.76
C GLY A 83 -1.72 8.17 -2.69
N TYR A 84 -2.13 8.72 -1.55
CA TYR A 84 -1.22 9.03 -0.47
C TYR A 84 -1.02 7.84 0.46
N ARG A 85 0.20 7.68 0.95
CA ARG A 85 0.54 6.83 2.08
C ARG A 85 0.20 7.61 3.35
N VAL A 86 -0.44 6.97 4.31
CA VAL A 86 -0.94 7.62 5.53
C VAL A 86 -0.48 6.85 6.76
N ALA A 87 0.36 7.47 7.58
CA ALA A 87 0.79 6.93 8.86
C ALA A 87 -0.18 7.38 9.96
N ILE A 88 -0.85 6.41 10.58
CA ILE A 88 -1.75 6.65 11.70
C ILE A 88 -0.93 6.59 12.99
N CYS A 89 -0.84 7.72 13.67
CA CYS A 89 -0.06 7.85 14.90
C CYS A 89 -1.00 8.08 16.08
N ASP A 90 -1.16 7.05 16.89
CA ASP A 90 -2.03 7.05 18.06
C ASP A 90 -1.28 7.20 19.39
N GLN A 91 -2.06 7.48 20.43
CA GLN A 91 -1.61 7.49 21.82
C GLN A 91 -1.43 6.04 22.28
N LEU A 92 -0.23 5.70 22.76
CA LEU A 92 0.12 4.35 23.20
C LEU A 92 -0.15 4.12 24.71
N GLU A 93 -0.59 5.15 25.41
CA GLU A 93 -0.91 5.11 26.85
C GLU A 93 -2.14 5.99 27.17
N ASP A 94 -2.79 5.69 28.28
CA ASP A 94 -3.93 6.52 28.74
C ASP A 94 -3.45 7.93 29.11
N PRO A 95 -4.00 8.99 28.49
CA PRO A 95 -3.65 10.37 28.81
C PRO A 95 -3.81 10.74 30.29
N LYS A 96 -4.74 10.08 31.00
CA LYS A 96 -5.01 10.31 32.43
C LYS A 96 -3.91 9.76 33.32
N LEU A 97 -3.11 8.80 32.85
CA LEU A 97 -2.04 8.14 33.60
C LEU A 97 -0.66 8.67 33.21
N ALA A 98 -0.55 9.45 32.16
CA ALA A 98 0.71 9.96 31.65
C ALA A 98 1.35 10.99 32.61
N LYS A 99 2.60 10.74 33.01
CA LYS A 99 3.41 11.69 33.79
C LYS A 99 4.16 12.67 32.85
N GLY A 100 3.43 13.41 32.02
CA GLY A 100 4.02 14.34 31.06
C GLY A 100 3.31 14.26 29.71
N ILE A 101 4.09 14.31 28.62
CA ILE A 101 3.51 14.13 27.27
C ILE A 101 3.18 12.67 27.06
N VAL A 102 1.94 12.42 26.63
CA VAL A 102 1.45 11.10 26.23
C VAL A 102 2.35 10.53 25.13
N LYS A 103 2.83 9.32 25.30
CA LYS A 103 3.60 8.61 24.27
C LYS A 103 2.73 8.29 23.07
N ARG A 104 3.28 8.51 21.88
CA ARG A 104 2.63 8.21 20.60
C ARG A 104 3.54 7.38 19.74
N GLY A 105 2.93 6.59 18.87
CA GLY A 105 3.62 5.80 17.86
C GLY A 105 2.73 5.54 16.67
N VAL A 106 3.34 5.21 15.54
CA VAL A 106 2.60 4.76 14.36
C VAL A 106 2.08 3.35 14.66
N THR A 107 0.77 3.20 14.57
CA THR A 107 0.07 1.93 14.79
C THR A 107 -0.23 1.22 13.48
N GLU A 108 -0.31 1.99 12.39
CA GLU A 108 -0.59 1.47 11.05
C GLU A 108 -0.08 2.45 9.99
N LEU A 109 0.47 1.92 8.90
CA LEU A 109 0.79 2.68 7.70
C LEU A 109 -0.09 2.19 6.56
N VAL A 110 -1.14 2.95 6.27
CA VAL A 110 -2.12 2.61 5.22
C VAL A 110 -1.65 3.16 3.88
N THR A 111 -1.66 2.29 2.87
CA THR A 111 -1.33 2.65 1.47
C THR A 111 -2.39 2.09 0.53
N PRO A 112 -2.44 2.50 -0.74
CA PRO A 112 -3.44 1.99 -1.68
C PRO A 112 -3.50 0.46 -1.78
N GLY A 113 -2.36 -0.21 -1.74
CA GLY A 113 -2.25 -1.67 -1.89
C GLY A 113 -2.44 -2.48 -0.61
N VAL A 114 -2.39 -1.84 0.58
CA VAL A 114 -2.54 -2.53 1.88
C VAL A 114 -3.72 -2.02 2.70
N ALA A 115 -4.68 -1.38 2.04
CA ALA A 115 -5.92 -0.95 2.67
C ALA A 115 -6.80 -2.17 2.98
N THR A 116 -7.20 -2.34 4.25
CA THR A 116 -7.99 -3.51 4.73
C THR A 116 -9.38 -3.15 5.22
N SER A 117 -9.69 -1.86 5.36
CA SER A 117 -11.01 -1.43 5.83
C SER A 117 -12.09 -1.65 4.77
N ASP A 118 -13.23 -2.22 5.14
CA ASP A 118 -14.40 -2.42 4.27
C ASP A 118 -14.87 -1.14 3.59
N LYS A 119 -14.62 0.03 4.20
CA LYS A 119 -14.92 1.34 3.61
C LYS A 119 -13.89 1.80 2.58
N LEU A 120 -12.69 1.23 2.60
CA LEU A 120 -11.61 1.51 1.65
C LEU A 120 -11.70 0.63 0.41
N LEU A 121 -12.32 -0.54 0.54
CA LEU A 121 -12.46 -1.52 -0.53
C LEU A 121 -13.76 -1.29 -1.30
N GLU A 122 -13.69 -1.42 -2.62
CA GLU A 122 -14.89 -1.48 -3.44
C GLU A 122 -15.51 -2.88 -3.26
N HIS A 123 -16.78 -2.94 -2.84
CA HIS A 123 -17.50 -4.20 -2.77
C HIS A 123 -17.45 -4.89 -4.15
N ASN A 124 -17.03 -6.14 -4.19
CA ASN A 124 -16.88 -7.00 -5.36
C ASN A 124 -15.63 -6.80 -6.24
N SER A 125 -14.55 -6.20 -5.74
CA SER A 125 -13.27 -6.17 -6.45
C SER A 125 -12.11 -6.43 -5.50
N ASN A 126 -11.12 -7.19 -5.97
CA ASN A 126 -9.89 -7.40 -5.22
C ASN A 126 -9.07 -6.11 -5.13
N ASN A 127 -8.37 -5.92 -4.02
CA ASN A 127 -7.44 -4.83 -3.82
C ASN A 127 -6.00 -5.36 -3.80
N PHE A 128 -5.43 -5.58 -4.97
CA PHE A 128 -4.10 -6.17 -5.07
C PHE A 128 -2.98 -5.17 -4.80
N LEU A 129 -2.06 -5.55 -3.92
CA LEU A 129 -0.68 -5.09 -3.89
C LEU A 129 0.12 -5.97 -4.84
N ALA A 130 0.84 -5.38 -5.79
CA ALA A 130 1.76 -6.12 -6.66
C ALA A 130 3.21 -5.83 -6.31
N ALA A 131 4.08 -6.83 -6.46
CA ALA A 131 5.53 -6.67 -6.45
C ALA A 131 6.15 -7.17 -7.74
N LEU A 132 7.14 -6.43 -8.27
CA LEU A 132 7.94 -6.86 -9.42
C LEU A 132 9.40 -7.00 -9.02
N HIS A 133 10.00 -8.10 -9.46
CA HIS A 133 11.45 -8.33 -9.40
C HIS A 133 12.00 -8.40 -10.81
N PHE A 134 12.91 -7.51 -11.14
CA PHE A 134 13.54 -7.43 -12.45
C PHE A 134 14.89 -8.16 -12.44
N GLN A 135 14.95 -9.26 -13.13
CA GLN A 135 16.18 -10.07 -13.28
C GLN A 135 16.42 -10.34 -14.78
N ASP A 136 17.40 -9.65 -15.36
CA ASP A 136 17.75 -9.74 -16.78
C ASP A 136 16.51 -9.57 -17.70
N GLU A 137 16.18 -10.58 -18.51
CA GLU A 137 15.02 -10.58 -19.41
C GLU A 137 13.73 -11.09 -18.73
N LYS A 138 13.84 -11.62 -17.51
CA LYS A 138 12.72 -12.16 -16.76
C LYS A 138 12.22 -11.17 -15.71
N ILE A 139 10.93 -11.15 -15.56
CA ILE A 139 10.25 -10.39 -14.52
C ILE A 139 9.46 -11.37 -13.66
N GLY A 140 9.82 -11.43 -12.37
CA GLY A 140 9.00 -12.08 -11.38
C GLY A 140 7.93 -11.09 -10.90
N ILE A 141 6.71 -11.56 -10.76
CA ILE A 141 5.60 -10.75 -10.29
C ILE A 141 4.80 -11.52 -9.23
N ALA A 142 4.42 -10.83 -8.19
CA ALA A 142 3.53 -11.36 -7.18
C ALA A 142 2.37 -10.39 -6.94
N PHE A 143 1.21 -10.92 -6.61
CA PHE A 143 0.01 -10.15 -6.25
C PHE A 143 -0.56 -10.69 -4.94
N LEU A 144 -0.89 -9.80 -4.03
CA LEU A 144 -1.55 -10.15 -2.78
C LEU A 144 -2.74 -9.22 -2.54
N ASP A 145 -3.90 -9.80 -2.32
CA ASP A 145 -5.01 -9.11 -1.67
C ASP A 145 -4.99 -9.43 -0.18
N ILE A 146 -4.62 -8.43 0.62
CA ILE A 146 -4.48 -8.60 2.07
C ILE A 146 -5.84 -8.87 2.76
N SER A 147 -6.95 -8.46 2.16
CA SER A 147 -8.28 -8.64 2.74
C SER A 147 -8.81 -10.06 2.59
N THR A 148 -8.54 -10.69 1.44
CA THR A 148 -8.99 -12.05 1.12
C THR A 148 -7.94 -13.11 1.41
N GLY A 149 -6.66 -12.72 1.45
CA GLY A 149 -5.52 -13.64 1.56
C GLY A 149 -5.14 -14.31 0.24
N GLU A 150 -5.73 -13.89 -0.89
CA GLU A 150 -5.36 -14.38 -2.22
C GLU A 150 -3.95 -13.92 -2.58
N PHE A 151 -3.06 -14.87 -2.75
CA PHE A 151 -1.64 -14.63 -3.02
C PHE A 151 -1.20 -15.38 -4.26
N PHE A 152 -0.77 -14.65 -5.28
CA PHE A 152 -0.38 -15.19 -6.56
C PHE A 152 1.07 -14.86 -6.93
N VAL A 153 1.72 -15.78 -7.66
CA VAL A 153 3.03 -15.54 -8.26
C VAL A 153 3.06 -15.96 -9.72
N ALA A 154 3.86 -15.25 -10.49
CA ALA A 154 4.17 -15.60 -11.86
C ALA A 154 5.58 -15.16 -12.21
N GLU A 155 6.14 -15.74 -13.29
CA GLU A 155 7.41 -15.35 -13.88
C GLU A 155 7.29 -15.36 -15.39
N GLY A 156 7.80 -14.34 -16.05
CA GLY A 156 7.75 -14.28 -17.50
C GLY A 156 8.51 -13.09 -18.07
N ASP A 157 8.25 -12.84 -19.34
CA ASP A 157 8.78 -11.69 -20.06
C ASP A 157 7.99 -10.40 -19.71
N LYS A 158 8.47 -9.28 -20.23
CA LYS A 158 7.85 -7.96 -20.06
C LYS A 158 6.39 -7.92 -20.50
N GLU A 159 6.06 -8.57 -21.64
CA GLU A 159 4.70 -8.56 -22.19
C GLU A 159 3.73 -9.31 -21.28
N TYR A 160 4.19 -10.42 -20.71
CA TYR A 160 3.41 -11.19 -19.75
C TYR A 160 3.16 -10.42 -18.45
N ALA A 161 4.19 -9.79 -17.92
CA ALA A 161 4.06 -8.95 -16.73
C ALA A 161 3.09 -7.78 -16.95
N ASP A 162 3.15 -7.12 -18.13
CA ASP A 162 2.22 -6.03 -18.48
C ASP A 162 0.77 -6.52 -18.57
N LYS A 163 0.54 -7.68 -19.19
CA LYS A 163 -0.79 -8.30 -19.25
C LYS A 163 -1.35 -8.59 -17.85
N LEU A 164 -0.54 -9.14 -16.95
CA LEU A 164 -0.97 -9.40 -15.58
C LEU A 164 -1.31 -8.12 -14.83
N LEU A 165 -0.48 -7.07 -14.94
CA LEU A 165 -0.75 -5.76 -14.34
C LEU A 165 -2.04 -5.13 -14.88
N GLN A 166 -2.33 -5.29 -16.18
CA GLN A 166 -3.54 -4.76 -16.77
C GLN A 166 -4.79 -5.56 -16.39
N SER A 167 -4.68 -6.87 -16.22
CA SER A 167 -5.78 -7.77 -15.86
C SER A 167 -6.16 -7.63 -14.39
N LEU A 168 -5.18 -7.73 -13.49
CA LEU A 168 -5.40 -7.72 -12.03
C LEU A 168 -5.48 -6.30 -11.45
N LYS A 169 -5.06 -5.28 -12.21
CA LYS A 169 -5.17 -3.85 -11.87
C LYS A 169 -4.78 -3.54 -10.43
N PRO A 170 -3.54 -3.83 -10.01
CA PRO A 170 -3.14 -3.61 -8.64
C PRO A 170 -3.30 -2.14 -8.25
N ALA A 171 -3.74 -1.92 -7.01
CA ALA A 171 -3.89 -0.59 -6.44
C ALA A 171 -2.51 0.06 -6.16
N GLU A 172 -1.49 -0.77 -5.94
CA GLU A 172 -0.12 -0.32 -5.71
C GLU A 172 0.88 -1.35 -6.26
N VAL A 173 2.02 -0.85 -6.75
CA VAL A 173 3.10 -1.68 -7.29
C VAL A 173 4.41 -1.33 -6.60
N ILE A 174 5.07 -2.34 -6.02
CA ILE A 174 6.37 -2.19 -5.38
C ILE A 174 7.47 -2.89 -6.19
N PHE A 175 8.67 -2.32 -6.19
CA PHE A 175 9.84 -2.86 -6.91
C PHE A 175 11.15 -2.25 -6.43
N GLN A 176 12.27 -2.74 -6.96
CA GLN A 176 13.61 -2.26 -6.62
C GLN A 176 13.81 -0.78 -6.98
N ARG A 177 14.42 -0.02 -6.08
CA ARG A 177 14.66 1.43 -6.27
C ARG A 177 15.46 1.74 -7.53
N SER A 178 16.46 0.95 -7.86
CA SER A 178 17.28 1.12 -9.07
C SER A 178 16.48 0.97 -10.37
N LYS A 179 15.31 0.31 -10.31
CA LYS A 179 14.47 0.02 -11.48
C LYS A 179 13.37 1.06 -11.73
N GLN A 180 13.32 2.15 -10.97
CA GLN A 180 12.26 3.16 -11.08
C GLN A 180 12.14 3.76 -12.49
N LYS A 181 13.26 4.09 -13.12
CA LYS A 181 13.26 4.62 -14.49
C LYS A 181 12.77 3.56 -15.48
N TYR A 182 13.30 2.35 -15.38
CA TYR A 182 12.92 1.23 -16.25
C TYR A 182 11.41 0.91 -16.13
N PHE A 183 10.88 0.89 -14.90
CA PHE A 183 9.45 0.66 -14.68
C PHE A 183 8.59 1.70 -15.40
N LYS A 184 8.91 3.00 -15.24
CA LYS A 184 8.15 4.09 -15.87
C LYS A 184 8.19 4.04 -17.39
N GLU A 185 9.34 3.71 -17.97
CA GLU A 185 9.51 3.57 -19.43
C GLU A 185 8.78 2.35 -19.99
N THR A 186 8.64 1.29 -19.19
CA THR A 186 8.08 0.01 -19.59
C THR A 186 6.56 -0.06 -19.39
N PHE A 187 6.07 0.31 -18.20
CA PHE A 187 4.67 0.12 -17.77
C PHE A 187 3.91 1.45 -17.63
N GLY A 188 4.60 2.59 -17.82
CA GLY A 188 4.00 3.91 -17.73
C GLY A 188 3.92 4.47 -16.31
N THR A 189 3.09 5.51 -16.12
CA THR A 189 3.01 6.28 -14.88
C THR A 189 1.64 6.22 -14.21
N LYS A 190 0.76 5.36 -14.67
CA LYS A 190 -0.64 5.26 -14.18
C LYS A 190 -0.80 4.46 -12.87
N PHE A 191 0.24 3.75 -12.45
CA PHE A 191 0.23 2.97 -11.20
C PHE A 191 0.72 3.81 -10.03
N PHE A 192 0.11 3.64 -8.87
CA PHE A 192 0.76 4.05 -7.62
C PHE A 192 1.94 3.14 -7.37
N THR A 193 3.11 3.73 -7.18
CA THR A 193 4.34 2.94 -7.06
C THR A 193 5.12 3.31 -5.81
N TYR A 194 5.72 2.29 -5.20
CA TYR A 194 6.68 2.48 -4.13
C TYR A 194 7.94 1.67 -4.39
N THR A 195 9.10 2.19 -4.03
CA THR A 195 10.38 1.52 -4.27
C THR A 195 11.01 1.05 -2.98
N LEU A 196 11.51 -0.17 -3.00
CA LEU A 196 12.20 -0.79 -1.87
C LEU A 196 13.70 -0.91 -2.13
N GLU A 197 14.47 -1.10 -1.07
CA GLU A 197 15.91 -1.30 -1.14
C GLU A 197 16.25 -2.64 -1.82
N GLU A 198 17.40 -2.68 -2.51
CA GLU A 198 17.83 -3.82 -3.32
C GLU A 198 17.95 -5.13 -2.53
N TRP A 199 18.42 -5.08 -1.29
CA TRP A 199 18.62 -6.25 -0.45
C TRP A 199 17.33 -7.03 -0.13
N ILE A 200 16.19 -6.38 -0.19
CA ILE A 200 14.86 -6.99 0.04
C ILE A 200 14.56 -8.00 -1.07
N PHE A 201 15.09 -7.76 -2.26
CA PHE A 201 14.95 -8.63 -3.42
C PHE A 201 16.05 -9.70 -3.52
N ALA A 202 16.72 -10.02 -2.41
CA ALA A 202 17.65 -11.15 -2.35
C ALA A 202 16.86 -12.46 -2.24
N GLU A 203 17.22 -13.45 -3.07
CA GLU A 203 16.54 -14.76 -3.14
C GLU A 203 16.52 -15.49 -1.78
N ALA A 204 17.65 -15.50 -1.07
CA ALA A 204 17.74 -16.13 0.24
C ALA A 204 16.79 -15.50 1.26
N TYR A 205 16.74 -14.15 1.29
CA TYR A 205 15.83 -13.41 2.18
C TYR A 205 14.35 -13.66 1.86
N ALA A 206 14.00 -13.62 0.59
CA ALA A 206 12.64 -13.83 0.13
C ALA A 206 12.15 -15.25 0.45
N THR A 207 13.00 -16.26 0.16
CA THR A 207 12.69 -17.67 0.44
C THR A 207 12.52 -17.91 1.94
N GLU A 208 13.43 -17.42 2.77
CA GLU A 208 13.35 -17.54 4.23
C GLU A 208 12.07 -16.89 4.77
N SER A 209 11.72 -15.69 4.26
CA SER A 209 10.51 -14.97 4.66
C SER A 209 9.24 -15.75 4.37
N LEU A 210 9.13 -16.37 3.18
CA LEU A 210 7.99 -17.19 2.79
C LEU A 210 7.93 -18.49 3.59
N LEU A 211 9.04 -19.20 3.78
CA LEU A 211 9.10 -20.43 4.58
C LEU A 211 8.66 -20.17 6.02
N LYS A 212 9.13 -19.06 6.61
CA LYS A 212 8.74 -18.65 7.96
C LYS A 212 7.26 -18.29 8.04
N HIS A 213 6.74 -17.55 7.05
CA HIS A 213 5.36 -17.13 7.02
C HIS A 213 4.40 -18.33 6.93
N PHE A 214 4.67 -19.27 6.02
CA PHE A 214 3.83 -20.46 5.84
C PHE A 214 4.13 -21.60 6.83
N GLY A 215 5.12 -21.45 7.72
CA GLY A 215 5.49 -22.49 8.69
C GLY A 215 5.95 -23.80 8.05
N THR A 216 6.61 -23.72 6.88
CA THR A 216 7.05 -24.88 6.09
C THR A 216 8.55 -24.91 5.88
N HIS A 217 9.10 -26.07 5.54
CA HIS A 217 10.51 -26.26 5.18
C HIS A 217 10.77 -26.23 3.68
N SER A 218 9.72 -26.20 2.85
CA SER A 218 9.84 -26.21 1.39
C SER A 218 8.64 -25.54 0.74
N LEU A 219 8.87 -24.81 -0.35
CA LEU A 219 7.82 -24.20 -1.18
C LEU A 219 7.25 -25.18 -2.23
N LYS A 220 7.74 -26.44 -2.28
CA LYS A 220 7.24 -27.48 -3.21
C LYS A 220 5.75 -27.71 -3.14
N GLY A 221 5.22 -27.73 -1.93
CA GLY A 221 3.78 -27.96 -1.69
C GLY A 221 2.87 -26.92 -2.34
N PHE A 222 3.39 -25.73 -2.65
CA PHE A 222 2.67 -24.66 -3.33
C PHE A 222 2.85 -24.67 -4.86
N GLY A 223 3.70 -25.54 -5.41
CA GLY A 223 3.94 -25.63 -6.85
C GLY A 223 4.71 -24.44 -7.47
N ILE A 224 5.41 -23.65 -6.66
CA ILE A 224 6.08 -22.40 -7.10
C ILE A 224 7.61 -22.51 -7.21
N GLU A 225 8.21 -23.69 -6.99
CA GLU A 225 9.69 -23.87 -6.98
C GLU A 225 10.39 -23.39 -8.25
N GLY A 226 9.75 -23.52 -9.41
CA GLY A 226 10.32 -23.06 -10.68
C GLY A 226 10.21 -21.55 -10.93
N GLN A 227 9.65 -20.79 -9.99
CA GLN A 227 9.34 -19.36 -10.11
C GLN A 227 10.28 -18.50 -9.24
N GLN A 228 11.60 -18.62 -9.44
CA GLN A 228 12.56 -17.94 -8.56
C GLN A 228 12.37 -16.44 -8.46
N SER A 229 12.21 -15.75 -9.59
CA SER A 229 11.93 -14.30 -9.59
C SER A 229 10.56 -13.97 -9.00
N GLY A 230 9.55 -14.83 -9.17
CA GLY A 230 8.23 -14.70 -8.54
C GLY A 230 8.30 -14.86 -7.03
N ILE A 231 9.10 -15.81 -6.53
CA ILE A 231 9.36 -16.01 -5.10
C ILE A 231 10.00 -14.76 -4.49
N VAL A 232 10.97 -14.16 -5.18
CA VAL A 232 11.60 -12.92 -4.75
C VAL A 232 10.58 -11.78 -4.65
N ALA A 233 9.72 -11.62 -5.65
CA ALA A 233 8.63 -10.63 -5.63
C ALA A 233 7.66 -10.88 -4.47
N ALA A 234 7.28 -12.13 -4.21
CA ALA A 234 6.41 -12.49 -3.10
C ALA A 234 7.05 -12.20 -1.72
N GLY A 235 8.33 -12.47 -1.57
CA GLY A 235 9.08 -12.12 -0.36
C GLY A 235 9.12 -10.61 -0.11
N ALA A 236 9.24 -9.79 -1.17
CA ALA A 236 9.18 -8.34 -1.08
C ALA A 236 7.80 -7.85 -0.59
N ILE A 237 6.70 -8.50 -0.99
CA ILE A 237 5.37 -8.21 -0.45
C ILE A 237 5.32 -8.46 1.06
N LEU A 238 5.78 -9.61 1.53
CA LEU A 238 5.79 -9.92 2.97
C LEU A 238 6.64 -8.93 3.77
N HIS A 239 7.78 -8.52 3.22
CA HIS A 239 8.62 -7.47 3.83
C HIS A 239 7.84 -6.15 3.93
N TYR A 240 7.21 -5.72 2.85
CA TYR A 240 6.44 -4.48 2.79
C TYR A 240 5.29 -4.45 3.80
N LEU A 241 4.56 -5.57 3.97
CA LEU A 241 3.50 -5.70 4.96
C LEU A 241 4.02 -5.55 6.39
N LYS A 242 5.22 -6.05 6.66
CA LYS A 242 5.88 -5.88 7.95
C LYS A 242 6.26 -4.41 8.19
N ASP A 243 6.81 -3.74 7.19
CA ASP A 243 7.21 -2.33 7.27
C ASP A 243 6.01 -1.38 7.36
N THR A 244 4.84 -1.82 6.90
CA THR A 244 3.58 -1.08 7.01
C THR A 244 2.77 -1.42 8.27
N GLU A 245 3.40 -2.09 9.24
CA GLU A 245 2.81 -2.43 10.55
C GLU A 245 1.53 -3.27 10.44
N HIS A 246 1.52 -4.26 9.53
CA HIS A 246 0.44 -5.24 9.40
C HIS A 246 0.82 -6.57 10.06
N PRO A 247 0.62 -6.75 11.37
CA PRO A 247 1.11 -7.95 12.09
C PRO A 247 0.22 -9.20 11.88
N ASN A 248 -1.05 -9.01 11.51
CA ASN A 248 -2.03 -10.10 11.46
C ASN A 248 -2.16 -10.70 10.05
N LEU A 249 -1.16 -11.45 9.62
CA LEU A 249 -1.10 -12.09 8.31
C LEU A 249 -1.47 -13.59 8.33
N GLY A 250 -1.97 -14.11 9.45
CA GLY A 250 -2.23 -15.54 9.63
C GLY A 250 -3.32 -16.12 8.73
N HIS A 251 -4.16 -15.29 8.13
CA HIS A 251 -5.17 -15.71 7.15
C HIS A 251 -4.60 -15.94 5.75
N ILE A 252 -3.39 -15.45 5.46
CA ILE A 252 -2.67 -15.72 4.20
C ILE A 252 -1.99 -17.08 4.34
N THR A 253 -2.70 -18.14 3.98
CA THR A 253 -2.27 -19.53 4.25
C THR A 253 -1.70 -20.25 3.03
N SER A 254 -1.83 -19.66 1.84
CA SER A 254 -1.39 -20.28 0.60
C SER A 254 -0.87 -19.24 -0.40
N ILE A 255 -0.07 -19.70 -1.33
CA ILE A 255 0.40 -18.94 -2.47
C ILE A 255 0.24 -19.82 -3.73
N GLN A 256 -0.24 -19.24 -4.81
CA GLN A 256 -0.59 -19.98 -6.03
C GLN A 256 0.18 -19.42 -7.23
N ARG A 257 0.55 -20.31 -8.13
CA ARG A 257 1.14 -19.94 -9.41
C ARG A 257 0.06 -19.54 -10.40
N ILE A 258 0.29 -18.46 -11.16
CA ILE A 258 -0.49 -18.13 -12.35
C ILE A 258 0.22 -18.75 -13.55
N ASP A 259 -0.41 -19.72 -14.20
CA ASP A 259 0.11 -20.36 -15.40
C ASP A 259 -0.48 -19.72 -16.68
N ARG A 260 0.38 -19.52 -17.69
CA ARG A 260 -0.05 -18.96 -18.98
C ARG A 260 -1.08 -19.82 -19.70
N GLU A 261 -0.97 -21.13 -19.53
CA GLU A 261 -1.76 -22.12 -20.26
C GLU A 261 -3.17 -22.28 -19.71
N ASP A 262 -3.41 -21.90 -18.45
CA ASP A 262 -4.69 -22.06 -17.77
C ASP A 262 -5.67 -20.91 -18.02
N HIS A 263 -5.25 -19.87 -18.75
CA HIS A 263 -6.03 -18.65 -18.93
C HIS A 263 -6.15 -18.26 -20.39
N LEU A 264 -7.37 -17.96 -20.84
CA LEU A 264 -7.60 -17.30 -22.10
C LEU A 264 -7.25 -15.81 -22.00
N TRP A 265 -6.12 -15.44 -22.57
CA TRP A 265 -5.64 -14.05 -22.57
C TRP A 265 -6.30 -13.27 -23.69
N MET A 266 -7.05 -12.24 -23.30
CA MET A 266 -7.64 -11.28 -24.22
C MET A 266 -7.15 -9.89 -23.91
N ASP A 267 -6.80 -9.11 -24.95
CA ASP A 267 -6.49 -7.70 -24.77
C ASP A 267 -7.76 -6.89 -24.45
N ARG A 268 -7.57 -5.69 -23.91
CA ARG A 268 -8.66 -4.81 -23.47
C ARG A 268 -9.61 -4.43 -24.63
N PHE A 269 -9.08 -4.33 -25.84
CA PHE A 269 -9.87 -4.00 -27.03
C PHE A 269 -10.79 -5.17 -27.41
N THR A 270 -10.27 -6.39 -27.38
CA THR A 270 -11.03 -7.63 -27.61
C THR A 270 -12.13 -7.81 -26.55
N ILE A 271 -11.81 -7.65 -25.26
CA ILE A 271 -12.79 -7.73 -24.17
C ILE A 271 -13.92 -6.73 -24.37
N ARG A 272 -13.59 -5.49 -24.76
CA ARG A 272 -14.56 -4.43 -25.01
C ARG A 272 -15.42 -4.71 -26.23
N ASN A 273 -14.82 -5.14 -27.34
CA ASN A 273 -15.53 -5.39 -28.59
C ASN A 273 -16.43 -6.63 -28.53
N LEU A 274 -16.06 -7.61 -27.71
CA LEU A 274 -16.89 -8.79 -27.44
C LEU A 274 -17.95 -8.53 -26.37
N GLU A 275 -17.98 -7.34 -25.76
CA GLU A 275 -18.91 -6.96 -24.70
C GLU A 275 -18.95 -7.99 -23.54
N LEU A 276 -17.79 -8.58 -23.22
CA LEU A 276 -17.70 -9.64 -22.19
C LEU A 276 -18.03 -9.11 -20.82
N PHE A 277 -17.55 -7.92 -20.50
CA PHE A 277 -17.77 -7.23 -19.21
C PHE A 277 -18.37 -5.85 -19.46
N GLY A 278 -19.39 -5.48 -18.67
CA GLY A 278 -20.04 -4.18 -18.79
C GLY A 278 -19.12 -3.02 -18.38
N GLY A 279 -19.14 -1.96 -19.17
CA GLY A 279 -18.37 -0.71 -18.92
C GLY A 279 -19.22 0.43 -18.35
N GLY A 280 -20.32 0.17 -17.63
CA GLY A 280 -21.23 1.17 -17.04
C GLY A 280 -22.58 0.56 -16.64
N GLU A 281 -23.33 1.29 -15.83
CA GLU A 281 -24.62 0.85 -15.24
C GLU A 281 -25.70 0.43 -16.27
N SER A 282 -25.52 0.71 -17.55
CA SER A 282 -26.53 0.46 -18.61
C SER A 282 -26.08 -0.51 -19.72
N SER A 283 -24.91 -1.15 -19.62
CA SER A 283 -24.45 -2.06 -20.69
C SER A 283 -24.87 -3.49 -20.43
N ASN A 284 -25.55 -4.10 -21.43
CA ASN A 284 -25.76 -5.54 -21.48
C ASN A 284 -24.43 -6.20 -21.83
N SER A 285 -23.75 -6.81 -20.86
CA SER A 285 -22.56 -7.62 -21.11
C SER A 285 -22.90 -9.10 -21.13
N LEU A 286 -22.06 -9.89 -21.80
CA LEU A 286 -22.22 -11.35 -21.82
C LEU A 286 -22.26 -11.92 -20.40
N LEU A 287 -21.37 -11.47 -19.52
CA LEU A 287 -21.36 -11.89 -18.12
C LEU A 287 -22.67 -11.57 -17.42
N LYS A 288 -23.22 -10.36 -17.59
CA LYS A 288 -24.49 -9.96 -16.97
C LYS A 288 -25.69 -10.78 -17.46
N VAL A 289 -25.64 -11.24 -18.71
CA VAL A 289 -26.71 -12.10 -19.29
C VAL A 289 -26.59 -13.53 -18.78
N LEU A 290 -25.37 -14.01 -18.48
CA LEU A 290 -25.12 -15.38 -18.00
C LEU A 290 -25.26 -15.52 -16.47
N ASP A 291 -25.13 -14.42 -15.74
CA ASP A 291 -25.13 -14.37 -14.26
C ASP A 291 -26.54 -14.03 -13.68
N ASN A 292 -27.61 -14.26 -14.46
CA ASN A 292 -29.00 -14.06 -14.06
C ASN A 292 -29.64 -15.35 -13.58
#